data_18f4caffb8887ed968bfdb312c028212
#
_entry.id   18f4caffb8887ed968bfdb312c028212
#
_cell.length_a   1.000
_cell.length_b   1.000
_cell.length_c   1.000
_cell.angle_alpha   90.00
_cell.angle_beta   90.00
_cell.angle_gamma   90.00
#
_symmetry.space_group_name_H-M   'P 1'
#
loop_
_entity.id
_entity.type
_entity.pdbx_description
1 polymer ?
#
loop_
_entity_poly.entity_id
_entity_poly.type
_entity_poly.pdbx_seq_one_letter_code
_entity_poly.pdbx_strand_id
1 'polypeptide(L)'
;MSESKTVTVDLDGSVAIVSLNRPHKRNAMSPQLHIDMTETLEKLRYDTASKVLVITGAGESFCAGMDLKEFFVELKDKPAEFDRIFRLATEWRYRTLRYYPKPTICMINGYCFGGAFTIVEACDLAFVAREATLGLSEINFKHYPGGSVSKSLANLFRPRDALFLAMTGRTFNGDRAAEIGFVNAAYPAADLRHEVMAIAHEIAQKDPNALQACKDGYRFSLEMSPDAAFNFAAAKSDQLTLRQKDSWRSEGIGDFLGGKYRPGLGGHEGAGKAGS
;
A
#
# COMPACT_ATOMS: atom_id res chain seq x y z
N MET A 1 -16.68 27.64 -8.17
CA MET A 1 -15.36 26.99 -8.40
C MET A 1 -15.48 25.60 -7.81
N SER A 2 -15.40 24.55 -8.60
CA SER A 2 -15.41 23.17 -8.08
C SER A 2 -14.15 23.04 -7.22
N GLU A 3 -14.29 22.76 -5.93
CA GLU A 3 -13.15 22.43 -5.08
C GLU A 3 -12.36 21.30 -5.73
N SER A 4 -11.08 21.54 -5.97
CA SER A 4 -10.16 20.53 -6.49
C SER A 4 -10.13 19.38 -5.49
N LYS A 5 -10.55 18.19 -5.90
CA LYS A 5 -10.52 17.00 -5.05
C LYS A 5 -9.10 16.76 -4.52
N THR A 6 -8.99 16.47 -3.23
CA THR A 6 -7.69 16.18 -2.59
C THR A 6 -7.18 14.77 -2.91
N VAL A 7 -7.98 13.97 -3.59
CA VAL A 7 -7.64 12.64 -4.13
C VAL A 7 -8.17 12.54 -5.55
N THR A 8 -7.34 12.06 -6.47
CA THR A 8 -7.73 11.76 -7.86
C THR A 8 -7.56 10.28 -8.17
N VAL A 9 -8.31 9.79 -9.12
CA VAL A 9 -8.23 8.41 -9.59
C VAL A 9 -8.15 8.40 -11.11
N ASP A 10 -7.10 7.78 -11.62
CA ASP A 10 -6.93 7.49 -13.03
C ASP A 10 -6.95 5.97 -13.25
N LEU A 11 -7.39 5.52 -14.40
CA LEU A 11 -7.38 4.12 -14.79
C LEU A 11 -6.34 3.90 -15.89
N ASP A 12 -5.49 2.90 -15.71
CA ASP A 12 -4.60 2.36 -16.74
C ASP A 12 -4.90 0.87 -16.89
N GLY A 13 -5.69 0.54 -17.92
CA GLY A 13 -6.25 -0.79 -18.05
C GLY A 13 -7.08 -1.19 -16.82
N SER A 14 -6.70 -2.25 -16.15
CA SER A 14 -7.33 -2.73 -14.91
C SER A 14 -6.60 -2.29 -13.63
N VAL A 15 -5.74 -1.28 -13.71
CA VAL A 15 -5.04 -0.69 -12.56
C VAL A 15 -5.63 0.68 -12.24
N ALA A 16 -6.12 0.86 -11.02
CA ALA A 16 -6.55 2.16 -10.52
C ALA A 16 -5.37 2.89 -9.86
N ILE A 17 -5.02 4.05 -10.37
CA ILE A 17 -3.97 4.91 -9.82
C ILE A 17 -4.64 5.97 -8.95
N VAL A 18 -4.46 5.85 -7.64
CA VAL A 18 -5.02 6.75 -6.62
C VAL A 18 -3.94 7.74 -6.21
N SER A 19 -4.09 9.00 -6.56
CA SER A 19 -3.12 10.05 -6.26
C SER A 19 -3.60 10.96 -5.14
N LEU A 20 -2.78 11.11 -4.09
CA LEU A 20 -2.96 12.17 -3.11
C LEU A 20 -2.68 13.50 -3.81
N ASN A 21 -3.66 14.41 -3.84
CA ASN A 21 -3.64 15.57 -4.74
C ASN A 21 -3.68 16.90 -3.98
N ARG A 22 -2.65 17.16 -3.20
CA ARG A 22 -2.35 18.45 -2.56
C ARG A 22 -0.88 18.80 -2.78
N PRO A 23 -0.38 18.88 -4.04
CA PRO A 23 1.06 19.05 -4.32
C PRO A 23 1.65 20.33 -3.70
N HIS A 24 0.88 21.41 -3.61
CA HIS A 24 1.27 22.67 -2.95
C HIS A 24 1.52 22.53 -1.43
N LYS A 25 1.07 21.43 -0.81
CA LYS A 25 1.29 21.04 0.59
C LYS A 25 2.07 19.71 0.69
N ARG A 26 2.80 19.33 -0.35
CA ARG A 26 3.50 18.03 -0.44
C ARG A 26 2.59 16.86 -0.07
N ASN A 27 1.33 16.93 -0.46
CA ASN A 27 0.30 15.93 -0.20
C ASN A 27 0.10 15.61 1.29
N ALA A 28 0.31 16.60 2.17
CA ALA A 28 0.00 16.47 3.60
C ALA A 28 -1.48 16.14 3.79
N MET A 29 -1.76 15.19 4.68
CA MET A 29 -3.08 14.65 4.94
C MET A 29 -3.91 15.60 5.80
N SER A 30 -4.78 16.37 5.17
CA SER A 30 -5.80 17.22 5.82
C SER A 30 -7.03 16.42 6.21
N PRO A 31 -7.93 16.98 7.04
CA PRO A 31 -9.25 16.39 7.31
C PRO A 31 -9.99 16.00 6.04
N GLN A 32 -10.02 16.88 5.02
CA GLN A 32 -10.70 16.61 3.75
C GLN A 32 -10.05 15.46 2.98
N LEU A 33 -8.71 15.36 2.95
CA LEU A 33 -8.03 14.26 2.29
C LEU A 33 -8.39 12.91 2.93
N HIS A 34 -8.56 12.85 4.24
CA HIS A 34 -9.00 11.62 4.90
C HIS A 34 -10.43 11.22 4.49
N ILE A 35 -11.32 12.18 4.33
CA ILE A 35 -12.69 11.94 3.83
C ILE A 35 -12.63 11.43 2.40
N ASP A 36 -11.95 12.15 1.50
CA ASP A 36 -11.86 11.80 0.08
C ASP A 36 -11.22 10.42 -0.14
N MET A 37 -10.17 10.08 0.64
CA MET A 37 -9.55 8.74 0.56
C MET A 37 -10.50 7.63 1.03
N THR A 38 -11.25 7.85 2.11
CA THR A 38 -12.22 6.86 2.59
C THR A 38 -13.29 6.59 1.52
N GLU A 39 -13.85 7.65 0.95
CA GLU A 39 -14.85 7.54 -0.12
C GLU A 39 -14.29 6.88 -1.39
N THR A 40 -13.06 7.24 -1.76
CA THR A 40 -12.37 6.68 -2.92
C THR A 40 -12.13 5.18 -2.76
N LEU A 41 -11.61 4.76 -1.61
CA LEU A 41 -11.38 3.34 -1.33
C LEU A 41 -12.68 2.55 -1.29
N GLU A 42 -13.75 3.11 -0.71
CA GLU A 42 -15.06 2.45 -0.68
C GLU A 42 -15.64 2.31 -2.09
N LYS A 43 -15.55 3.34 -2.91
CA LYS A 43 -15.99 3.28 -4.31
C LYS A 43 -15.21 2.25 -5.12
N LEU A 44 -13.87 2.25 -5.01
CA LEU A 44 -13.01 1.33 -5.76
C LEU A 44 -13.11 -0.11 -5.27
N ARG A 45 -13.59 -0.35 -4.04
CA ARG A 45 -13.84 -1.69 -3.51
C ARG A 45 -14.82 -2.47 -4.38
N TYR A 46 -15.87 -1.82 -4.85
CA TYR A 46 -16.94 -2.42 -5.65
C TYR A 46 -16.81 -2.17 -7.15
N ASP A 47 -15.84 -1.36 -7.55
CA ASP A 47 -15.54 -1.17 -8.97
C ASP A 47 -15.01 -2.45 -9.61
N THR A 48 -15.63 -2.90 -10.70
CA THR A 48 -15.25 -4.13 -11.39
C THR A 48 -14.19 -3.89 -12.48
N ALA A 49 -13.96 -2.64 -12.87
CA ALA A 49 -12.97 -2.30 -13.89
C ALA A 49 -11.54 -2.41 -13.33
N SER A 50 -11.33 -2.00 -12.08
CA SER A 50 -10.02 -2.07 -11.43
C SER A 50 -9.80 -3.38 -10.70
N LYS A 51 -8.64 -4.00 -10.89
CA LYS A 51 -8.19 -5.23 -10.21
C LYS A 51 -7.06 -4.98 -9.21
N VAL A 52 -6.28 -3.92 -9.42
CA VAL A 52 -5.12 -3.53 -8.58
C VAL A 52 -5.22 -2.04 -8.30
N LEU A 53 -4.81 -1.61 -7.10
CA LEU A 53 -4.67 -0.20 -6.75
C LEU A 53 -3.19 0.17 -6.62
N VAL A 54 -2.79 1.25 -7.28
CA VAL A 54 -1.50 1.91 -7.06
C VAL A 54 -1.75 3.24 -6.37
N ILE A 55 -1.19 3.44 -5.18
CA ILE A 55 -1.33 4.66 -4.40
C ILE A 55 -0.05 5.48 -4.54
N THR A 56 -0.17 6.74 -4.93
CA THR A 56 0.96 7.65 -5.15
C THR A 56 0.62 9.09 -4.75
N GLY A 57 1.55 10.01 -4.93
CA GLY A 57 1.32 11.44 -4.72
C GLY A 57 1.39 12.24 -6.01
N ALA A 58 0.54 13.24 -6.17
CA ALA A 58 0.62 14.18 -7.27
C ALA A 58 1.87 15.09 -7.12
N GLY A 59 2.54 15.40 -8.24
CA GLY A 59 3.76 16.22 -8.26
C GLY A 59 4.98 15.48 -7.72
N GLU A 60 5.87 16.19 -7.02
CA GLU A 60 7.19 15.71 -6.60
C GLU A 60 7.23 15.03 -5.22
N SER A 61 6.08 14.82 -4.58
CA SER A 61 6.00 14.26 -3.24
C SER A 61 5.00 13.14 -3.17
N PHE A 62 5.32 12.09 -2.42
CA PHE A 62 4.33 11.09 -2.05
C PHE A 62 3.37 11.68 -1.01
N CYS A 63 3.84 11.90 0.22
CA CYS A 63 3.04 12.45 1.31
C CYS A 63 3.94 12.97 2.44
N ALA A 64 3.76 14.22 2.85
CA ALA A 64 4.51 14.82 3.95
C ALA A 64 3.98 14.48 5.36
N GLY A 65 3.07 13.50 5.47
CA GLY A 65 2.45 13.12 6.74
C GLY A 65 1.14 13.87 7.01
N MET A 66 0.80 14.04 8.29
CA MET A 66 -0.40 14.78 8.69
C MET A 66 -0.23 16.28 8.44
N ASP A 67 -1.28 16.95 7.98
CA ASP A 67 -1.28 18.42 7.90
C ASP A 67 -1.33 18.99 9.33
N LEU A 68 -0.18 19.49 9.79
CA LEU A 68 -0.02 19.97 11.17
C LEU A 68 -0.97 21.12 11.50
N LYS A 69 -1.23 21.99 10.53
CA LYS A 69 -2.10 23.15 10.72
C LYS A 69 -3.57 22.74 10.74
N GLU A 70 -4.04 22.13 9.66
CA GLU A 70 -5.46 21.82 9.48
C GLU A 70 -5.94 20.73 10.45
N PHE A 71 -5.06 19.76 10.78
CA PHE A 71 -5.43 18.65 11.64
C PHE A 71 -5.23 18.93 13.13
N PHE A 72 -4.07 19.50 13.55
CA PHE A 72 -3.77 19.64 14.98
C PHE A 72 -4.05 21.04 15.52
N VAL A 73 -3.88 22.10 14.72
CA VAL A 73 -4.09 23.48 15.21
C VAL A 73 -5.56 23.90 15.06
N GLU A 74 -6.15 23.71 13.87
CA GLU A 74 -7.51 24.19 13.59
C GLU A 74 -8.62 23.32 14.24
N LEU A 75 -8.30 22.06 14.55
CA LEU A 75 -9.23 21.18 15.27
C LEU A 75 -9.01 21.15 16.79
N LYS A 76 -8.04 21.90 17.32
CA LYS A 76 -7.66 21.90 18.74
C LYS A 76 -8.85 22.14 19.67
N ASP A 77 -9.70 23.07 19.33
CA ASP A 77 -10.85 23.47 20.16
C ASP A 77 -12.16 22.81 19.69
N LYS A 78 -12.07 21.76 18.85
CA LYS A 78 -13.20 21.01 18.30
C LYS A 78 -13.05 19.51 18.58
N PRO A 79 -13.13 19.08 19.85
CA PRO A 79 -12.76 17.70 20.23
C PRO A 79 -13.60 16.61 19.55
N ALA A 80 -14.89 16.84 19.32
CA ALA A 80 -15.76 15.89 18.63
C ALA A 80 -15.40 15.72 17.15
N GLU A 81 -15.07 16.83 16.46
CA GLU A 81 -14.62 16.80 15.07
C GLU A 81 -13.24 16.17 14.96
N PHE A 82 -12.33 16.52 15.85
CA PHE A 82 -11.00 15.90 15.93
C PHE A 82 -11.12 14.39 16.10
N ASP A 83 -11.89 13.89 17.07
CA ASP A 83 -12.10 12.46 17.29
C ASP A 83 -12.67 11.77 16.03
N ARG A 84 -13.70 12.37 15.43
CA ARG A 84 -14.30 11.84 14.18
C ARG A 84 -13.28 11.70 13.06
N ILE A 85 -12.50 12.75 12.79
CA ILE A 85 -11.50 12.74 11.71
C ILE A 85 -10.32 11.83 12.06
N PHE A 86 -9.89 11.79 13.32
CA PHE A 86 -8.84 10.91 13.77
C PHE A 86 -9.20 9.42 13.60
N ARG A 87 -10.43 9.04 13.93
CA ARG A 87 -10.95 7.69 13.70
C ARG A 87 -10.97 7.36 12.21
N LEU A 88 -11.52 8.26 11.40
CA LEU A 88 -11.55 8.09 9.94
C LEU A 88 -10.15 7.92 9.36
N ALA A 89 -9.22 8.79 9.77
CA ALA A 89 -7.82 8.75 9.35
C ALA A 89 -7.13 7.44 9.74
N THR A 90 -7.42 6.91 10.92
CA THR A 90 -6.87 5.64 11.40
C THR A 90 -7.51 4.47 10.66
N GLU A 91 -8.83 4.47 10.51
CA GLU A 91 -9.56 3.37 9.87
C GLU A 91 -9.08 3.13 8.44
N TRP A 92 -9.05 4.17 7.58
CA TRP A 92 -8.69 3.92 6.19
C TRP A 92 -7.22 3.55 5.99
N ARG A 93 -6.27 4.20 6.71
CA ARG A 93 -4.83 3.95 6.55
C ARG A 93 -4.39 2.62 7.16
N TYR A 94 -4.94 2.28 8.32
CA TYR A 94 -4.48 1.13 9.09
C TYR A 94 -5.30 -0.12 8.82
N ARG A 95 -6.63 -0.01 8.73
CA ARG A 95 -7.51 -1.16 8.63
C ARG A 95 -8.04 -1.40 7.21
N THR A 96 -8.71 -0.39 6.63
CA THR A 96 -9.34 -0.54 5.32
C THR A 96 -8.32 -0.91 4.24
N LEU A 97 -7.18 -0.20 4.20
CA LEU A 97 -6.14 -0.43 3.21
C LEU A 97 -5.41 -1.77 3.44
N ARG A 98 -5.10 -2.10 4.69
CA ARG A 98 -4.44 -3.36 5.05
C ARG A 98 -5.23 -4.60 4.63
N TYR A 99 -6.55 -4.58 4.80
CA TYR A 99 -7.45 -5.68 4.46
C TYR A 99 -8.25 -5.41 3.19
N TYR A 100 -7.72 -4.56 2.32
CA TYR A 100 -8.38 -4.24 1.07
C TYR A 100 -8.50 -5.48 0.18
N PRO A 101 -9.67 -5.74 -0.44
CA PRO A 101 -9.90 -7.00 -1.16
C PRO A 101 -9.09 -7.15 -2.45
N LYS A 102 -8.56 -6.05 -2.98
CA LYS A 102 -7.69 -6.03 -4.16
C LYS A 102 -6.24 -5.83 -3.74
N PRO A 103 -5.25 -6.29 -4.52
CA PRO A 103 -3.85 -5.93 -4.31
C PRO A 103 -3.64 -4.43 -4.30
N THR A 104 -2.78 -3.97 -3.40
CA THR A 104 -2.44 -2.56 -3.22
C THR A 104 -0.94 -2.35 -3.30
N ILE A 105 -0.51 -1.39 -4.09
CA ILE A 105 0.90 -1.06 -4.31
C ILE A 105 1.11 0.41 -3.92
N CYS A 106 2.08 0.68 -3.06
CA CYS A 106 2.51 2.03 -2.75
C CYS A 106 3.66 2.43 -3.69
N MET A 107 3.46 3.49 -4.48
CA MET A 107 4.48 4.08 -5.36
C MET A 107 4.93 5.41 -4.78
N ILE A 108 6.08 5.39 -4.09
CA ILE A 108 6.63 6.53 -3.37
C ILE A 108 7.50 7.36 -4.31
N ASN A 109 6.90 8.37 -4.91
CA ASN A 109 7.52 9.21 -5.95
C ASN A 109 8.40 10.36 -5.41
N GLY A 110 8.51 10.55 -4.08
CA GLY A 110 9.30 11.61 -3.49
C GLY A 110 9.20 11.66 -1.98
N TYR A 111 9.00 12.84 -1.40
CA TYR A 111 8.92 13.02 0.06
C TYR A 111 7.89 12.09 0.70
N CYS A 112 8.33 11.32 1.73
CA CYS A 112 7.48 10.42 2.50
C CYS A 112 7.81 10.56 3.98
N PHE A 113 6.91 11.16 4.77
CA PHE A 113 7.18 11.50 6.17
C PHE A 113 6.07 11.09 7.13
N GLY A 114 6.47 10.74 8.36
CA GLY A 114 5.59 10.56 9.52
C GLY A 114 4.42 9.63 9.25
N GLY A 115 3.19 10.17 9.37
CA GLY A 115 1.96 9.41 9.14
C GLY A 115 1.82 8.74 7.76
N ALA A 116 2.61 9.13 6.77
CA ALA A 116 2.64 8.47 5.46
C ALA A 116 3.18 7.02 5.55
N PHE A 117 4.02 6.71 6.53
CA PHE A 117 4.54 5.37 6.75
C PHE A 117 3.44 4.34 7.01
N THR A 118 2.31 4.76 7.56
CA THR A 118 1.16 3.86 7.76
C THR A 118 0.49 3.47 6.43
N ILE A 119 0.53 4.34 5.42
CA ILE A 119 0.03 4.02 4.08
C ILE A 119 0.93 2.98 3.43
N VAL A 120 2.25 3.20 3.52
CA VAL A 120 3.27 2.29 2.96
C VAL A 120 3.12 0.89 3.58
N GLU A 121 3.05 0.81 4.91
CA GLU A 121 2.94 -0.46 5.64
C GLU A 121 1.61 -1.18 5.36
N ALA A 122 0.52 -0.45 5.16
CA ALA A 122 -0.78 -1.04 4.90
C ALA A 122 -0.93 -1.58 3.47
N CYS A 123 -0.16 -1.07 2.50
CA CYS A 123 -0.11 -1.62 1.14
C CYS A 123 0.54 -3.02 1.13
N ASP A 124 0.23 -3.82 0.12
CA ASP A 124 0.80 -5.17 0.00
C ASP A 124 2.22 -5.14 -0.53
N LEU A 125 2.50 -4.21 -1.44
CA LEU A 125 3.81 -3.94 -2.02
C LEU A 125 4.12 -2.45 -1.93
N ALA A 126 5.41 -2.12 -1.90
CA ALA A 126 5.86 -0.74 -1.92
C ALA A 126 7.14 -0.59 -2.76
N PHE A 127 7.19 0.47 -3.56
CA PHE A 127 8.35 0.84 -4.38
C PHE A 127 8.61 2.32 -4.23
N VAL A 128 9.86 2.73 -4.37
CA VAL A 128 10.27 4.10 -4.08
C VAL A 128 11.20 4.66 -5.15
N ALA A 129 11.10 5.96 -5.40
CA ALA A 129 12.14 6.67 -6.16
C ALA A 129 13.44 6.66 -5.36
N ARG A 130 14.56 6.32 -6.02
CA ARG A 130 15.90 6.28 -5.39
C ARG A 130 16.26 7.61 -4.74
N GLU A 131 15.84 8.70 -5.37
CA GLU A 131 16.08 10.09 -4.96
C GLU A 131 15.10 10.58 -3.89
N ALA A 132 14.09 9.78 -3.54
CA ALA A 132 13.10 10.15 -2.53
C ALA A 132 13.77 10.41 -1.17
N THR A 133 13.17 11.32 -0.41
CA THR A 133 13.59 11.61 0.96
C THR A 133 12.51 11.13 1.93
N LEU A 134 12.88 10.20 2.78
CA LEU A 134 11.99 9.59 3.78
C LEU A 134 12.44 9.94 5.20
N GLY A 135 11.51 10.04 6.14
CA GLY A 135 11.89 10.32 7.53
C GLY A 135 10.73 10.34 8.52
N LEU A 136 11.13 10.35 9.78
CA LEU A 136 10.26 10.50 10.94
C LEU A 136 10.68 11.77 11.67
N SER A 137 9.97 12.86 11.42
CA SER A 137 10.35 14.20 11.95
C SER A 137 9.70 14.52 13.29
N GLU A 138 8.89 13.65 13.85
CA GLU A 138 8.09 13.88 15.06
C GLU A 138 8.95 14.29 16.26
N ILE A 139 10.13 13.69 16.41
CA ILE A 139 11.05 14.03 17.52
C ILE A 139 11.49 15.50 17.52
N ASN A 140 11.59 16.10 16.32
CA ASN A 140 11.93 17.51 16.16
C ASN A 140 10.81 18.46 16.63
N PHE A 141 9.58 17.94 16.74
CA PHE A 141 8.42 18.63 17.30
C PHE A 141 8.18 18.27 18.78
N LYS A 142 9.16 17.66 19.45
CA LYS A 142 9.05 17.15 20.83
C LYS A 142 7.95 16.11 20.99
N HIS A 143 7.74 15.30 19.96
CA HIS A 143 6.74 14.24 19.90
C HIS A 143 7.40 12.92 19.46
N TYR A 144 6.68 11.83 19.55
CA TYR A 144 7.12 10.52 19.05
C TYR A 144 6.27 10.16 17.79
N PRO A 145 6.71 9.19 16.97
CA PRO A 145 5.90 8.66 15.87
C PRO A 145 4.62 8.00 16.39
N GLY A 146 3.58 8.83 16.58
CA GLY A 146 2.32 8.45 17.22
C GLY A 146 1.36 7.69 16.32
N GLY A 147 0.20 7.36 16.87
CA GLY A 147 -0.81 6.59 16.17
C GLY A 147 -0.27 5.24 15.69
N SER A 148 -0.61 4.87 14.47
CA SER A 148 -0.17 3.59 13.88
C SER A 148 1.28 3.60 13.37
N VAL A 149 1.99 4.74 13.38
CA VAL A 149 3.37 4.83 12.83
C VAL A 149 4.33 3.93 13.61
N SER A 150 4.29 3.95 14.94
CA SER A 150 5.13 3.06 15.76
C SER A 150 4.89 1.58 15.47
N LYS A 151 3.64 1.17 15.21
CA LYS A 151 3.33 -0.21 14.81
C LYS A 151 3.85 -0.51 13.40
N SER A 152 3.75 0.45 12.47
CA SER A 152 4.31 0.30 11.12
C SER A 152 5.84 0.10 11.16
N LEU A 153 6.53 0.84 12.03
CA LEU A 153 7.96 0.64 12.26
C LEU A 153 8.27 -0.75 12.80
N ALA A 154 7.50 -1.20 13.80
CA ALA A 154 7.69 -2.52 14.40
C ALA A 154 7.43 -3.67 13.41
N ASN A 155 6.56 -3.47 12.44
CA ASN A 155 6.23 -4.48 11.44
C ASN A 155 7.28 -4.57 10.32
N LEU A 156 7.87 -3.44 9.91
CA LEU A 156 8.69 -3.37 8.70
C LEU A 156 10.19 -3.24 8.96
N PHE A 157 10.59 -2.67 10.11
CA PHE A 157 11.99 -2.35 10.37
C PHE A 157 12.62 -3.32 11.37
N ARG A 158 13.93 -3.54 11.23
CA ARG A 158 14.70 -4.10 12.34
C ARG A 158 14.67 -3.13 13.52
N PRO A 159 14.61 -3.60 14.78
CA PRO A 159 14.40 -2.73 15.95
C PRO A 159 15.41 -1.57 16.06
N ARG A 160 16.66 -1.79 15.68
CA ARG A 160 17.70 -0.75 15.75
C ARG A 160 17.56 0.32 14.67
N ASP A 161 17.17 -0.05 13.45
CA ASP A 161 16.89 0.90 12.39
C ASP A 161 15.66 1.74 12.74
N ALA A 162 14.59 1.12 13.24
CA ALA A 162 13.37 1.81 13.69
C ALA A 162 13.68 2.87 14.77
N LEU A 163 14.37 2.46 15.85
CA LEU A 163 14.69 3.35 16.96
C LEU A 163 15.68 4.45 16.55
N PHE A 164 16.68 4.12 15.74
CA PHE A 164 17.63 5.10 15.25
C PHE A 164 16.91 6.23 14.48
N LEU A 165 16.05 5.88 13.53
CA LEU A 165 15.30 6.85 12.73
C LEU A 165 14.31 7.66 13.58
N ALA A 166 13.55 6.98 14.45
CA ALA A 166 12.56 7.63 15.32
C ALA A 166 13.17 8.57 16.36
N MET A 167 14.33 8.21 16.93
CA MET A 167 14.99 9.00 17.99
C MET A 167 15.85 10.13 17.43
N THR A 168 16.41 9.97 16.22
CA THR A 168 17.29 10.98 15.65
C THR A 168 16.58 11.97 14.72
N GLY A 169 15.41 11.58 14.18
CA GLY A 169 14.73 12.36 13.14
C GLY A 169 15.50 12.48 11.82
N ARG A 170 16.52 11.63 11.63
CA ARG A 170 17.33 11.63 10.40
C ARG A 170 16.52 11.11 9.23
N THR A 171 16.80 11.66 8.07
CA THR A 171 16.24 11.22 6.80
C THR A 171 17.08 10.12 6.16
N PHE A 172 16.47 9.37 5.27
CA PHE A 172 17.13 8.36 4.44
C PHE A 172 16.54 8.41 3.01
N ASN A 173 17.27 7.84 2.06
CA ASN A 173 16.85 7.80 0.66
C ASN A 173 16.17 6.48 0.28
N GLY A 174 15.75 6.37 -0.98
CA GLY A 174 15.07 5.19 -1.49
C GLY A 174 15.93 3.93 -1.45
N ASP A 175 17.23 4.01 -1.75
CA ASP A 175 18.12 2.85 -1.69
C ASP A 175 18.20 2.29 -0.26
N ARG A 176 18.34 3.18 0.72
CA ARG A 176 18.33 2.76 2.13
C ARG A 176 16.98 2.19 2.55
N ALA A 177 15.87 2.73 2.03
CA ALA A 177 14.53 2.19 2.30
C ALA A 177 14.41 0.72 1.82
N ALA A 178 14.95 0.40 0.65
CA ALA A 178 14.98 -0.98 0.14
C ALA A 178 15.93 -1.87 0.96
N GLU A 179 17.13 -1.38 1.30
CA GLU A 179 18.11 -2.12 2.10
C GLU A 179 17.57 -2.54 3.49
N ILE A 180 16.82 -1.67 4.14
CA ILE A 180 16.25 -1.97 5.48
C ILE A 180 14.90 -2.69 5.44
N GLY A 181 14.38 -3.00 4.25
CA GLY A 181 13.14 -3.76 4.06
C GLY A 181 11.86 -2.94 4.20
N PHE A 182 11.96 -1.60 4.16
CA PHE A 182 10.77 -0.74 4.19
C PHE A 182 9.96 -0.80 2.90
N VAL A 183 10.63 -1.02 1.78
CA VAL A 183 10.03 -1.19 0.45
C VAL A 183 10.64 -2.39 -0.27
N ASN A 184 9.97 -2.89 -1.30
CA ASN A 184 10.44 -4.01 -2.13
C ASN A 184 11.69 -3.64 -2.94
N ALA A 185 11.71 -2.46 -3.57
CA ALA A 185 12.83 -1.97 -4.38
C ALA A 185 12.81 -0.45 -4.54
N ALA A 186 13.98 0.10 -4.90
CA ALA A 186 14.16 1.48 -5.29
C ALA A 186 14.55 1.57 -6.77
N TYR A 187 13.88 2.45 -7.52
CA TYR A 187 14.14 2.72 -8.93
C TYR A 187 14.53 4.18 -9.15
N PRO A 188 15.29 4.54 -10.19
CA PRO A 188 15.44 5.93 -10.57
C PRO A 188 14.06 6.61 -10.71
N ALA A 189 13.91 7.85 -10.30
CA ALA A 189 12.61 8.55 -10.33
C ALA A 189 11.96 8.53 -11.73
N ALA A 190 12.78 8.60 -12.79
CA ALA A 190 12.32 8.55 -14.17
C ALA A 190 11.68 7.19 -14.54
N ASP A 191 12.14 6.10 -13.94
CA ASP A 191 11.75 4.73 -14.26
C ASP A 191 10.67 4.18 -13.31
N LEU A 192 10.54 4.78 -12.11
CA LEU A 192 9.67 4.28 -11.04
C LEU A 192 8.26 3.94 -11.53
N ARG A 193 7.63 4.86 -12.27
CA ARG A 193 6.26 4.65 -12.75
C ARG A 193 6.20 3.46 -13.72
N HIS A 194 7.14 3.36 -14.64
CA HIS A 194 7.20 2.27 -15.61
C HIS A 194 7.31 0.91 -14.91
N GLU A 195 8.27 0.77 -13.99
CA GLU A 195 8.54 -0.46 -13.26
C GLU A 195 7.36 -0.87 -12.39
N VAL A 196 6.78 0.07 -11.65
CA VAL A 196 5.62 -0.20 -10.78
C VAL A 196 4.40 -0.60 -11.59
N MET A 197 4.14 0.07 -12.71
CA MET A 197 2.99 -0.25 -13.56
C MET A 197 3.15 -1.61 -14.24
N ALA A 198 4.36 -2.00 -14.64
CA ALA A 198 4.62 -3.34 -15.18
C ALA A 198 4.25 -4.43 -14.15
N ILE A 199 4.68 -4.26 -12.89
CA ILE A 199 4.33 -5.18 -11.79
C ILE A 199 2.82 -5.18 -11.52
N ALA A 200 2.18 -4.00 -11.51
CA ALA A 200 0.75 -3.89 -11.29
C ALA A 200 -0.06 -4.61 -12.38
N HIS A 201 0.33 -4.46 -13.64
CA HIS A 201 -0.31 -5.17 -14.76
C HIS A 201 -0.06 -6.68 -14.70
N GLU A 202 1.14 -7.13 -14.29
CA GLU A 202 1.40 -8.56 -14.08
C GLU A 202 0.46 -9.14 -13.01
N ILE A 203 0.32 -8.46 -11.86
CA ILE A 203 -0.57 -8.89 -10.79
C ILE A 203 -2.03 -8.90 -11.27
N ALA A 204 -2.44 -7.93 -12.06
CA ALA A 204 -3.81 -7.82 -12.58
C ALA A 204 -4.20 -8.98 -13.54
N GLN A 205 -3.24 -9.76 -14.04
CA GLN A 205 -3.49 -10.97 -14.84
C GLN A 205 -3.76 -12.22 -13.97
N LYS A 206 -3.47 -12.17 -12.66
CA LYS A 206 -3.67 -13.30 -11.76
C LYS A 206 -5.12 -13.40 -11.32
N ASP A 207 -5.52 -14.59 -10.86
CA ASP A 207 -6.87 -14.80 -10.33
C ASP A 207 -7.13 -13.93 -9.08
N PRO A 208 -8.18 -13.10 -9.07
CA PRO A 208 -8.43 -12.15 -7.97
C PRO A 208 -8.76 -12.84 -6.64
N ASN A 209 -9.39 -14.02 -6.67
CA ASN A 209 -9.70 -14.76 -5.45
C ASN A 209 -8.43 -15.36 -4.84
N ALA A 210 -7.52 -15.86 -5.69
CA ALA A 210 -6.22 -16.36 -5.24
C ALA A 210 -5.36 -15.24 -4.66
N LEU A 211 -5.32 -14.05 -5.28
CA LEU A 211 -4.61 -12.88 -4.77
C LEU A 211 -5.15 -12.45 -3.40
N GLN A 212 -6.49 -12.39 -3.25
CA GLN A 212 -7.09 -12.07 -1.95
C GLN A 212 -6.77 -13.14 -0.91
N ALA A 213 -6.81 -14.42 -1.27
CA ALA A 213 -6.47 -15.51 -0.35
C ALA A 213 -5.00 -15.47 0.09
N CYS A 214 -4.06 -15.16 -0.81
CA CYS A 214 -2.64 -14.93 -0.48
C CYS A 214 -2.47 -13.81 0.54
N LYS A 215 -3.11 -12.67 0.30
CA LYS A 215 -3.07 -11.50 1.18
C LYS A 215 -3.65 -11.81 2.57
N ASP A 216 -4.85 -12.38 2.61
CA ASP A 216 -5.52 -12.75 3.85
C ASP A 216 -4.71 -13.80 4.62
N GLY A 217 -4.23 -14.84 3.91
CA GLY A 217 -3.41 -15.91 4.48
C GLY A 217 -2.18 -15.35 5.20
N TYR A 218 -1.42 -14.49 4.56
CA TYR A 218 -0.26 -13.85 5.17
C TYR A 218 -0.64 -12.94 6.34
N ARG A 219 -1.54 -11.99 6.12
CA ARG A 219 -1.84 -10.93 7.10
C ARG A 219 -2.45 -11.46 8.39
N PHE A 220 -3.38 -12.41 8.30
CA PHE A 220 -3.99 -12.98 9.49
C PHE A 220 -3.06 -13.95 10.23
N SER A 221 -2.19 -14.68 9.51
CA SER A 221 -1.23 -15.60 10.14
C SER A 221 -0.17 -14.89 11.00
N LEU A 222 0.09 -13.60 10.77
CA LEU A 222 1.07 -12.83 11.55
C LEU A 222 0.78 -12.79 13.06
N GLU A 223 -0.49 -12.93 13.44
CA GLU A 223 -0.93 -12.81 14.84
C GLU A 223 -1.55 -14.13 15.36
N MET A 224 -1.50 -15.22 14.57
CA MET A 224 -2.07 -16.51 14.93
C MET A 224 -1.00 -17.44 15.52
N SER A 225 -1.43 -18.34 16.41
CA SER A 225 -0.64 -19.52 16.76
C SER A 225 -0.50 -20.46 15.55
N PRO A 226 0.50 -21.36 15.49
CA PRO A 226 0.66 -22.30 14.38
C PRO A 226 -0.60 -23.14 14.10
N ASP A 227 -1.26 -23.63 15.14
CA ASP A 227 -2.49 -24.43 14.98
C ASP A 227 -3.66 -23.61 14.45
N ALA A 228 -3.81 -22.36 14.93
CA ALA A 228 -4.84 -21.45 14.42
C ALA A 228 -4.58 -21.08 12.96
N ALA A 229 -3.33 -20.81 12.58
CA ALA A 229 -2.94 -20.51 11.21
C ALA A 229 -3.18 -21.69 10.27
N PHE A 230 -2.88 -22.92 10.72
CA PHE A 230 -3.16 -24.14 9.96
C PHE A 230 -4.67 -24.32 9.69
N ASN A 231 -5.50 -24.18 10.72
CA ASN A 231 -6.95 -24.29 10.56
C ASN A 231 -7.52 -23.16 9.69
N PHE A 232 -7.01 -21.94 9.86
CA PHE A 232 -7.39 -20.80 9.00
C PHE A 232 -7.03 -21.07 7.54
N ALA A 233 -5.82 -21.58 7.26
CA ALA A 233 -5.37 -21.89 5.90
C ALA A 233 -6.24 -22.97 5.25
N ALA A 234 -6.64 -24.01 5.99
CA ALA A 234 -7.54 -25.05 5.50
C ALA A 234 -8.91 -24.45 5.12
N ALA A 235 -9.53 -23.69 6.03
CA ALA A 235 -10.81 -23.02 5.77
C ALA A 235 -10.71 -22.02 4.59
N LYS A 236 -9.58 -21.32 4.46
CA LYS A 236 -9.34 -20.38 3.34
C LYS A 236 -9.21 -21.14 2.01
N SER A 237 -8.57 -22.32 1.99
CA SER A 237 -8.49 -23.17 0.81
C SER A 237 -9.87 -23.65 0.34
N ASP A 238 -10.73 -24.07 1.28
CA ASP A 238 -12.10 -24.47 0.97
C ASP A 238 -12.92 -23.28 0.42
N GLN A 239 -12.79 -22.12 1.05
CA GLN A 239 -13.42 -20.88 0.56
C GLN A 239 -12.95 -20.51 -0.85
N LEU A 240 -11.64 -20.62 -1.12
CA LEU A 240 -11.06 -20.32 -2.42
C LEU A 240 -11.60 -21.28 -3.48
N THR A 241 -11.58 -22.59 -3.21
CA THR A 241 -12.11 -23.62 -4.09
C THR A 241 -13.58 -23.37 -4.44
N LEU A 242 -14.40 -23.00 -3.45
CA LEU A 242 -15.80 -22.65 -3.66
C LEU A 242 -15.97 -21.42 -4.55
N ARG A 243 -15.23 -20.35 -4.30
CA ARG A 243 -15.29 -19.09 -5.07
C ARG A 243 -14.85 -19.27 -6.52
N GLN A 244 -13.85 -20.11 -6.75
CA GLN A 244 -13.31 -20.42 -8.08
C GLN A 244 -14.08 -21.54 -8.80
N LYS A 245 -15.08 -22.16 -8.16
CA LYS A 245 -15.76 -23.35 -8.71
C LYS A 245 -14.77 -24.45 -9.12
N ASP A 246 -13.70 -24.61 -8.32
CA ASP A 246 -12.63 -25.59 -8.52
C ASP A 246 -11.76 -25.40 -9.78
N SER A 247 -11.79 -24.22 -10.41
CA SER A 247 -11.01 -23.95 -11.64
C SER A 247 -9.49 -24.06 -11.44
N TRP A 248 -8.99 -23.88 -10.22
CA TRP A 248 -7.57 -24.03 -9.93
C TRP A 248 -7.05 -25.46 -10.17
N ARG A 249 -7.90 -26.51 -10.00
CA ARG A 249 -7.55 -27.89 -10.33
C ARG A 249 -7.71 -28.15 -11.82
N SER A 250 -8.86 -27.80 -12.39
CA SER A 250 -9.18 -28.12 -13.78
C SER A 250 -8.35 -27.33 -14.78
N GLU A 251 -8.13 -26.03 -14.53
CA GLU A 251 -7.39 -25.14 -15.43
C GLU A 251 -5.95 -24.95 -14.94
N GLY A 252 -5.75 -24.51 -13.67
CA GLY A 252 -4.42 -24.19 -13.15
C GLY A 252 -3.47 -25.38 -13.11
N ILE A 253 -3.85 -26.49 -12.48
CA ILE A 253 -3.03 -27.72 -12.47
C ILE A 253 -3.02 -28.37 -13.86
N GLY A 254 -4.14 -28.35 -14.58
CA GLY A 254 -4.24 -28.89 -15.93
C GLY A 254 -3.27 -28.17 -16.88
N ASP A 255 -3.16 -26.87 -16.83
CA ASP A 255 -2.23 -26.09 -17.64
C ASP A 255 -0.77 -26.33 -17.26
N PHE A 256 -0.49 -26.54 -15.98
CA PHE A 256 0.84 -26.94 -15.51
C PHE A 256 1.24 -28.33 -16.04
N LEU A 257 0.40 -29.33 -15.85
CA LEU A 257 0.64 -30.71 -16.31
C LEU A 257 0.68 -30.78 -17.85
N GLY A 258 -0.09 -29.94 -18.54
CA GLY A 258 -0.08 -29.80 -19.99
C GLY A 258 1.11 -29.02 -20.55
N GLY A 259 2.01 -28.50 -19.69
CA GLY A 259 3.21 -27.79 -20.09
C GLY A 259 3.02 -26.35 -20.57
N LYS A 260 1.79 -25.79 -20.42
CA LYS A 260 1.51 -24.40 -20.75
C LYS A 260 2.12 -23.43 -19.73
N TYR A 261 2.35 -23.90 -18.53
CA TYR A 261 2.96 -23.14 -17.43
C TYR A 261 4.08 -23.96 -16.79
N ARG A 262 5.25 -23.36 -16.64
CA ARG A 262 6.40 -23.98 -15.98
C ARG A 262 6.89 -23.06 -14.86
N PRO A 263 6.61 -23.35 -13.59
CA PRO A 263 7.26 -22.66 -12.49
C PRO A 263 8.75 -22.98 -12.54
N GLY A 264 9.59 -22.00 -12.70
CA GLY A 264 11.03 -22.20 -12.84
C GLY A 264 11.84 -21.16 -12.10
N LEU A 265 13.14 -21.45 -11.92
CA LEU A 265 14.13 -20.55 -11.32
C LEU A 265 14.54 -19.39 -12.26
N GLY A 266 14.14 -19.40 -13.50
CA GLY A 266 14.27 -18.27 -14.42
C GLY A 266 13.00 -17.46 -14.37
N GLY A 267 13.07 -16.21 -13.94
CA GLY A 267 11.96 -15.33 -13.69
C GLY A 267 10.78 -15.44 -14.67
N HIS A 268 9.71 -14.70 -14.42
CA HIS A 268 8.48 -14.69 -15.21
C HIS A 268 8.67 -14.24 -16.69
N GLU A 269 9.65 -14.79 -17.37
CA GLU A 269 9.84 -14.65 -18.81
C GLU A 269 8.88 -15.57 -19.56
N GLY A 270 7.60 -15.45 -19.39
CA GLY A 270 6.74 -16.46 -19.95
C GLY A 270 5.43 -16.07 -20.57
N ALA A 271 4.98 -14.85 -20.39
CA ALA A 271 3.70 -14.43 -20.97
C ALA A 271 3.79 -13.54 -22.21
N GLY A 272 4.99 -13.31 -22.76
CA GLY A 272 5.22 -12.31 -23.80
C GLY A 272 5.89 -12.77 -25.10
N LYS A 273 6.25 -14.06 -25.24
CA LYS A 273 6.86 -14.54 -26.51
C LYS A 273 6.25 -15.85 -26.99
N ALA A 274 4.99 -15.78 -27.40
CA ALA A 274 4.41 -16.74 -28.33
C ALA A 274 3.88 -15.92 -29.52
N GLY A 275 4.75 -15.65 -30.50
CA GLY A 275 4.38 -14.94 -31.71
C GLY A 275 5.55 -14.30 -32.43
N SER A 276 6.38 -15.11 -33.09
CA SER A 276 7.07 -14.74 -34.33
C SER A 276 7.32 -15.98 -35.13
#